data_7d04cf3075cb7163106e7e90e8f82f9e
#
_entry.id   7d04cf3075cb7163106e7e90e8f82f9e
#
_cell.length_a   1.000
_cell.length_b   1.000
_cell.length_c   1.000
_cell.angle_alpha   90.00
_cell.angle_beta   90.00
_cell.angle_gamma   90.00
#
_symmetry.space_group_name_H-M   'P 1'
#
loop_
_entity.id
_entity.type
_entity.pdbx_description
1 polymer ?
#
loop_
_entity_poly.entity_id
_entity_poly.type
_entity_poly.pdbx_seq_one_letter_code
_entity_poly.pdbx_strand_id
1 'polypeptide(L)'
;MSKNILEKINSFNKSVVNNSELNCIVENLSSPALENLKTFTDSQKSGSLYGNTIGIKDNINIKGVRMSCGSQILNNYSAPYSATVVERLEGDGGLIVCTTNMDEFAMGSSTEYSIHGPTKNIFGDDIVAGGSSGGSAVAVASDLVDVALGSDTGGSVRQPASFCGIYGLKPTYGRVSRYGLTAFASSFDQIGIFSKSIQDMVNVYQSISGFDLNDSTSSNEPVDNFSYDDSDAQKLKIGLPFEIEKQKNINHEVIDCYLNSIDFFKNKGFEIVEFDMNSLKYAVSVYYVLSTAEAASNLSRFDGIRYGFSNRKEDFDSIYFDTKTQGFGEEVKRRIIIGTYVLSSGYYDQFYSKAQKVRKIIKDELDSCFKEIDLLFLPTSPELPYAINEKKGDPLSMYLGDSFTVPMNLSGIPAINVPLGYSKTGLPIGMQFASNRFNEDKLFSICSFLESHNRVTI
;
A
#
# COMPACT_ATOMS: atom_id res chain seq x y z
N MET A 1 -0.48 -28.07 -19.71
CA MET A 1 -0.02 -27.43 -18.46
C MET A 1 1.48 -27.21 -18.58
N SER A 2 1.98 -26.01 -18.48
CA SER A 2 3.41 -25.72 -18.60
C SER A 2 4.14 -26.34 -17.41
N LYS A 3 5.16 -27.19 -17.67
CA LYS A 3 5.99 -27.83 -16.64
C LYS A 3 6.61 -26.77 -15.70
N ASN A 4 6.96 -25.63 -16.23
CA ASN A 4 7.55 -24.50 -15.54
C ASN A 4 6.60 -23.91 -14.45
N ILE A 5 5.30 -23.74 -14.75
CA ILE A 5 4.33 -23.21 -13.77
C ILE A 5 4.12 -24.15 -12.59
N LEU A 6 4.06 -25.47 -12.87
CA LEU A 6 3.98 -26.48 -11.81
C LEU A 6 5.21 -26.46 -10.90
N GLU A 7 6.39 -26.33 -11.48
CA GLU A 7 7.64 -26.22 -10.73
C GLU A 7 7.63 -24.96 -9.86
N LYS A 8 7.10 -23.83 -10.37
CA LYS A 8 6.98 -22.56 -9.65
C LYS A 8 6.06 -22.67 -8.43
N ILE A 9 4.86 -23.26 -8.58
CA ILE A 9 3.93 -23.46 -7.46
C ILE A 9 4.51 -24.46 -6.43
N ASN A 10 5.19 -25.51 -6.87
CA ASN A 10 5.86 -26.43 -5.97
C ASN A 10 7.03 -25.77 -5.22
N SER A 11 7.76 -24.87 -5.88
CA SER A 11 8.80 -24.05 -5.25
C SER A 11 8.19 -23.14 -4.19
N PHE A 12 7.09 -22.43 -4.52
CA PHE A 12 6.35 -21.62 -3.56
C PHE A 12 6.02 -22.41 -2.29
N ASN A 13 5.42 -23.60 -2.40
CA ASN A 13 5.08 -24.42 -1.24
C ASN A 13 6.29 -24.77 -0.35
N LYS A 14 7.42 -25.09 -0.97
CA LYS A 14 8.66 -25.37 -0.23
C LYS A 14 9.20 -24.10 0.45
N SER A 15 9.19 -23.00 -0.28
CA SER A 15 9.70 -21.73 0.21
C SER A 15 8.86 -21.15 1.34
N VAL A 16 7.53 -21.29 1.31
CA VAL A 16 6.64 -20.90 2.43
C VAL A 16 6.99 -21.64 3.72
N VAL A 17 7.27 -22.94 3.63
CA VAL A 17 7.69 -23.73 4.81
C VAL A 17 9.06 -23.30 5.31
N ASN A 18 10.01 -23.09 4.40
CA ASN A 18 11.38 -22.71 4.74
C ASN A 18 11.51 -21.29 5.30
N ASN A 19 10.60 -20.39 4.96
CA ASN A 19 10.57 -19.00 5.38
C ASN A 19 9.36 -18.69 6.29
N SER A 20 8.89 -19.70 7.02
CA SER A 20 7.72 -19.53 7.91
C SER A 20 7.96 -18.51 9.04
N GLU A 21 9.23 -18.28 9.42
CA GLU A 21 9.64 -17.28 10.39
C GLU A 21 9.39 -15.83 9.94
N LEU A 22 9.29 -15.56 8.63
CA LEU A 22 8.95 -14.23 8.11
C LEU A 22 7.51 -13.83 8.43
N ASN A 23 6.64 -14.82 8.69
CA ASN A 23 5.23 -14.62 9.04
C ASN A 23 4.48 -13.67 8.09
N CYS A 24 4.77 -13.76 6.79
CA CYS A 24 4.19 -12.90 5.76
C CYS A 24 2.95 -13.49 5.08
N ILE A 25 2.73 -14.81 5.18
CA ILE A 25 1.61 -15.54 4.57
C ILE A 25 0.58 -15.91 5.64
N VAL A 26 -0.72 -15.65 5.35
CA VAL A 26 -1.85 -16.02 6.22
C VAL A 26 -2.50 -17.31 5.74
N GLU A 27 -2.92 -17.37 4.47
CA GLU A 27 -3.49 -18.56 3.84
C GLU A 27 -2.66 -19.00 2.65
N ASN A 28 -2.34 -20.29 2.56
CA ASN A 28 -1.71 -20.88 1.38
C ASN A 28 -2.80 -21.37 0.41
N LEU A 29 -2.87 -20.78 -0.75
CA LEU A 29 -3.87 -21.05 -1.79
C LEU A 29 -3.28 -21.80 -3.01
N SER A 30 -2.10 -22.39 -2.89
CA SER A 30 -1.44 -23.09 -3.99
C SER A 30 -2.27 -24.25 -4.56
N SER A 31 -2.99 -24.99 -3.71
CA SER A 31 -3.87 -26.08 -4.17
C SER A 31 -5.07 -25.58 -4.98
N PRO A 32 -5.85 -24.58 -4.53
CA PRO A 32 -6.85 -23.90 -5.37
C PRO A 32 -6.26 -23.33 -6.66
N ALA A 33 -5.09 -22.69 -6.63
CA ALA A 33 -4.44 -22.13 -7.80
C ALA A 33 -4.10 -23.23 -8.85
N LEU A 34 -3.65 -24.39 -8.40
CA LEU A 34 -3.41 -25.54 -9.27
C LEU A 34 -4.69 -26.09 -9.91
N GLU A 35 -5.80 -26.12 -9.18
CA GLU A 35 -7.10 -26.52 -9.75
C GLU A 35 -7.59 -25.49 -10.78
N ASN A 36 -7.51 -24.20 -10.47
CA ASN A 36 -7.85 -23.13 -11.39
C ASN A 36 -7.02 -23.21 -12.69
N LEU A 37 -5.72 -23.44 -12.58
CA LEU A 37 -4.82 -23.56 -13.75
C LEU A 37 -5.26 -24.67 -14.73
N LYS A 38 -5.86 -25.76 -14.24
CA LYS A 38 -6.36 -26.87 -15.10
C LYS A 38 -7.55 -26.43 -15.96
N THR A 39 -8.32 -25.44 -15.50
CA THR A 39 -9.53 -24.93 -16.13
C THR A 39 -9.32 -23.68 -16.95
N PHE A 40 -8.11 -23.13 -17.00
CA PHE A 40 -7.80 -21.90 -17.74
C PHE A 40 -8.18 -22.01 -19.21
N THR A 41 -8.90 -21.01 -19.68
CA THR A 41 -9.25 -20.80 -21.08
C THR A 41 -8.02 -20.42 -21.90
N ASP A 42 -8.13 -20.49 -23.24
CA ASP A 42 -7.04 -20.07 -24.11
C ASP A 42 -6.77 -18.55 -23.98
N SER A 43 -7.78 -17.74 -23.70
CA SER A 43 -7.62 -16.32 -23.39
C SER A 43 -6.76 -16.11 -22.14
N GLN A 44 -7.03 -16.81 -21.04
CA GLN A 44 -6.22 -16.73 -19.81
C GLN A 44 -4.78 -17.22 -20.01
N LYS A 45 -4.56 -18.24 -20.85
CA LYS A 45 -3.20 -18.73 -21.20
C LYS A 45 -2.41 -17.78 -22.10
N SER A 46 -3.09 -16.83 -22.74
CA SER A 46 -2.47 -15.74 -23.53
C SER A 46 -2.43 -14.40 -22.80
N GLY A 47 -2.96 -14.33 -21.59
CA GLY A 47 -2.97 -13.11 -20.76
C GLY A 47 -1.55 -12.72 -20.31
N SER A 48 -1.37 -11.42 -20.04
CA SER A 48 -0.06 -10.85 -19.67
C SER A 48 0.46 -11.36 -18.33
N LEU A 49 -0.43 -11.90 -17.47
CA LEU A 49 -0.11 -12.41 -16.15
C LEU A 49 -0.01 -13.95 -16.11
N TYR A 50 -0.10 -14.63 -17.26
CA TYR A 50 -0.10 -16.09 -17.28
C TYR A 50 1.16 -16.70 -16.67
N GLY A 51 0.96 -17.38 -15.53
CA GLY A 51 2.02 -18.03 -14.77
C GLY A 51 2.70 -17.15 -13.73
N ASN A 52 2.27 -15.90 -13.55
CA ASN A 52 2.71 -15.10 -12.42
C ASN A 52 2.00 -15.56 -11.14
N THR A 53 2.78 -15.77 -10.09
CA THR A 53 2.28 -16.05 -8.73
C THR A 53 1.97 -14.75 -8.01
N ILE A 54 0.78 -14.68 -7.40
CA ILE A 54 0.25 -13.42 -6.85
C ILE A 54 -0.15 -13.63 -5.39
N GLY A 55 0.34 -12.72 -4.52
CA GLY A 55 -0.11 -12.58 -3.14
C GLY A 55 -1.20 -11.50 -3.00
N ILE A 56 -2.19 -11.75 -2.18
CA ILE A 56 -3.32 -10.82 -1.94
C ILE A 56 -3.37 -10.44 -0.46
N LYS A 57 -3.31 -9.14 -0.16
CA LYS A 57 -3.43 -8.66 1.23
C LYS A 57 -4.75 -9.12 1.86
N ASP A 58 -4.70 -9.54 3.12
CA ASP A 58 -5.81 -10.16 3.87
C ASP A 58 -6.98 -9.20 4.21
N ASN A 59 -7.12 -8.10 3.46
CA ASN A 59 -8.29 -7.22 3.46
C ASN A 59 -8.94 -7.09 2.08
N ILE A 60 -8.51 -7.88 1.10
CA ILE A 60 -9.06 -7.94 -0.26
C ILE A 60 -9.77 -9.29 -0.42
N ASN A 61 -11.05 -9.26 -0.74
CA ASN A 61 -11.89 -10.44 -0.83
C ASN A 61 -11.46 -11.42 -1.91
N ILE A 62 -11.30 -12.69 -1.54
CA ILE A 62 -11.22 -13.84 -2.46
C ILE A 62 -12.37 -14.77 -2.09
N LYS A 63 -13.29 -15.05 -3.01
CA LYS A 63 -14.50 -15.85 -2.77
C LYS A 63 -14.20 -17.20 -2.13
N GLY A 64 -14.84 -17.48 -0.99
CA GLY A 64 -14.71 -18.73 -0.25
C GLY A 64 -13.45 -18.84 0.60
N VAL A 65 -12.52 -17.87 0.51
CA VAL A 65 -11.29 -17.82 1.32
C VAL A 65 -11.56 -17.07 2.62
N ARG A 66 -10.92 -17.51 3.70
CA ARG A 66 -10.93 -16.81 4.97
C ARG A 66 -10.23 -15.45 4.82
N MET A 67 -10.79 -14.42 5.42
CA MET A 67 -10.25 -13.07 5.45
C MET A 67 -10.41 -12.50 6.85
N SER A 68 -9.30 -12.26 7.52
CA SER A 68 -9.29 -11.77 8.90
C SER A 68 -9.09 -10.26 9.02
N CYS A 69 -8.52 -9.61 8.02
CA CYS A 69 -7.98 -8.24 8.12
C CYS A 69 -6.98 -8.07 9.27
N GLY A 70 -6.23 -9.13 9.64
CA GLY A 70 -5.34 -9.14 10.79
C GLY A 70 -6.07 -8.98 12.14
N SER A 71 -7.39 -9.21 12.21
CA SER A 71 -8.25 -8.93 13.36
C SER A 71 -9.01 -10.16 13.86
N GLN A 72 -9.16 -10.25 15.17
CA GLN A 72 -10.04 -11.25 15.79
C GLN A 72 -11.52 -11.06 15.37
N ILE A 73 -11.94 -9.85 15.06
CA ILE A 73 -13.30 -9.52 14.59
C ILE A 73 -13.73 -10.35 13.37
N LEU A 74 -12.81 -10.60 12.43
CA LEU A 74 -13.09 -11.33 11.20
C LEU A 74 -12.39 -12.69 11.12
N ASN A 75 -11.77 -13.16 12.19
CA ASN A 75 -10.96 -14.39 12.18
C ASN A 75 -11.72 -15.65 11.71
N ASN A 76 -13.04 -15.66 11.84
CA ASN A 76 -13.92 -16.75 11.39
C ASN A 76 -14.76 -16.39 10.15
N TYR A 77 -14.42 -15.31 9.45
CA TYR A 77 -15.15 -14.85 8.27
C TYR A 77 -14.53 -15.37 6.99
N SER A 78 -15.38 -15.85 6.07
CA SER A 78 -15.00 -16.19 4.69
C SER A 78 -15.72 -15.28 3.71
N ALA A 79 -15.01 -14.76 2.74
CA ALA A 79 -15.55 -13.80 1.79
C ALA A 79 -16.59 -14.46 0.84
N PRO A 80 -17.82 -13.92 0.70
CA PRO A 80 -18.86 -14.51 -0.13
C PRO A 80 -18.68 -14.22 -1.64
N TYR A 81 -17.81 -13.27 -2.00
CA TYR A 81 -17.51 -12.86 -3.37
C TYR A 81 -16.05 -12.42 -3.50
N SER A 82 -15.51 -12.43 -4.71
CA SER A 82 -14.17 -11.89 -5.00
C SER A 82 -14.21 -10.38 -5.25
N ALA A 83 -13.12 -9.71 -4.91
CA ALA A 83 -12.88 -8.33 -5.32
C ALA A 83 -12.69 -8.24 -6.84
N THR A 84 -13.08 -7.13 -7.45
CA THR A 84 -12.90 -6.90 -8.89
C THR A 84 -11.45 -7.10 -9.34
N VAL A 85 -10.48 -6.66 -8.53
CA VAL A 85 -9.06 -6.86 -8.84
C VAL A 85 -8.67 -8.32 -8.88
N VAL A 86 -9.24 -9.15 -8.01
CA VAL A 86 -9.01 -10.60 -7.98
C VAL A 86 -9.55 -11.25 -9.26
N GLU A 87 -10.79 -10.92 -9.64
CA GLU A 87 -11.42 -11.45 -10.86
C GLU A 87 -10.65 -11.04 -12.12
N ARG A 88 -10.15 -9.79 -12.17
CA ARG A 88 -9.34 -9.30 -13.29
C ARG A 88 -7.99 -10.01 -13.38
N LEU A 89 -7.28 -10.17 -12.26
CA LEU A 89 -6.01 -10.91 -12.24
C LEU A 89 -6.16 -12.36 -12.71
N GLU A 90 -7.17 -13.07 -12.21
CA GLU A 90 -7.46 -14.46 -12.65
C GLU A 90 -7.90 -14.49 -14.11
N GLY A 91 -8.68 -13.50 -14.56
CA GLY A 91 -9.11 -13.35 -15.95
C GLY A 91 -7.94 -13.16 -16.92
N ASP A 92 -6.85 -12.57 -16.48
CA ASP A 92 -5.61 -12.34 -17.24
C ASP A 92 -4.54 -13.43 -17.01
N GLY A 93 -4.94 -14.55 -16.42
CA GLY A 93 -4.09 -15.73 -16.25
C GLY A 93 -3.19 -15.73 -15.01
N GLY A 94 -3.34 -14.78 -14.11
CA GLY A 94 -2.62 -14.71 -12.84
C GLY A 94 -3.00 -15.85 -11.88
N LEU A 95 -2.06 -16.32 -11.09
CA LEU A 95 -2.22 -17.41 -10.14
C LEU A 95 -2.18 -16.87 -8.70
N ILE A 96 -3.33 -16.76 -8.06
CA ILE A 96 -3.40 -16.32 -6.67
C ILE A 96 -3.02 -17.49 -5.78
N VAL A 97 -1.83 -17.39 -5.14
CA VAL A 97 -1.23 -18.51 -4.38
C VAL A 97 -1.28 -18.31 -2.87
N CYS A 98 -1.57 -17.11 -2.39
CA CYS A 98 -1.67 -16.86 -0.94
C CYS A 98 -2.43 -15.58 -0.59
N THR A 99 -2.89 -15.49 0.67
CA THR A 99 -3.16 -14.21 1.31
C THR A 99 -1.99 -13.80 2.20
N THR A 100 -1.80 -12.49 2.40
CA THR A 100 -0.62 -11.93 3.08
C THR A 100 -0.98 -11.16 4.34
N ASN A 101 -0.09 -11.24 5.34
CA ASN A 101 -0.26 -10.61 6.64
C ASN A 101 -0.27 -9.06 6.56
N MET A 102 -0.91 -8.43 7.55
CA MET A 102 -1.14 -6.99 7.56
C MET A 102 -1.38 -6.47 8.98
N ASP A 103 -1.19 -5.17 9.20
CA ASP A 103 -1.72 -4.52 10.39
C ASP A 103 -3.24 -4.58 10.44
N GLU A 104 -3.81 -4.75 11.62
CA GLU A 104 -5.23 -4.91 11.87
C GLU A 104 -6.05 -3.80 11.19
N PHE A 105 -6.99 -4.17 10.31
CA PHE A 105 -7.80 -3.25 9.49
C PHE A 105 -7.00 -2.17 8.76
N ALA A 106 -5.77 -2.48 8.36
CA ALA A 106 -4.83 -1.56 7.72
C ALA A 106 -4.44 -0.35 8.60
N MET A 107 -4.56 -0.47 9.93
CA MET A 107 -4.27 0.55 10.92
C MET A 107 -2.92 0.29 11.60
N GLY A 108 -1.86 0.72 10.97
CA GLY A 108 -0.48 0.58 11.40
C GLY A 108 0.48 0.88 10.27
N SER A 109 1.77 0.96 10.59
CA SER A 109 2.85 1.23 9.65
C SER A 109 4.05 0.29 9.83
N SER A 110 3.83 -0.88 10.46
CA SER A 110 4.90 -1.83 10.79
C SER A 110 4.56 -3.31 10.57
N THR A 111 3.28 -3.64 10.41
CA THR A 111 2.72 -5.00 10.39
C THR A 111 3.02 -5.77 11.69
N GLU A 112 3.00 -5.05 12.83
CA GLU A 112 3.08 -5.62 14.18
C GLU A 112 1.70 -5.78 14.83
N TYR A 113 0.70 -5.03 14.34
CA TYR A 113 -0.67 -5.03 14.87
C TYR A 113 -1.55 -6.06 14.16
N SER A 114 -1.15 -7.32 14.21
CA SER A 114 -1.89 -8.44 13.58
C SER A 114 -2.16 -9.54 14.59
N ILE A 115 -3.33 -10.19 14.51
CA ILE A 115 -3.60 -11.41 15.30
C ILE A 115 -2.68 -12.56 14.93
N HIS A 116 -2.07 -12.51 13.73
CA HIS A 116 -1.10 -13.52 13.27
C HIS A 116 0.31 -13.26 13.79
N GLY A 117 0.53 -12.17 14.53
CA GLY A 117 1.85 -11.70 14.96
C GLY A 117 2.56 -10.83 13.92
N PRO A 118 3.74 -10.29 14.27
CA PRO A 118 4.49 -9.39 13.39
C PRO A 118 5.03 -10.11 12.15
N THR A 119 5.04 -9.40 11.02
CA THR A 119 5.82 -9.82 9.84
C THR A 119 7.24 -9.29 9.97
N LYS A 120 8.23 -10.18 9.81
CA LYS A 120 9.65 -9.84 9.85
C LYS A 120 10.16 -9.40 8.48
N ASN A 121 11.13 -8.50 8.48
CA ASN A 121 11.80 -8.06 7.27
C ASN A 121 12.84 -9.07 6.79
N ILE A 122 13.14 -9.11 5.48
CA ILE A 122 14.20 -9.94 4.91
C ILE A 122 15.61 -9.42 5.27
N PHE A 123 15.73 -8.18 5.71
CA PHE A 123 17.00 -7.53 6.11
C PHE A 123 17.38 -7.73 7.59
N GLY A 124 16.57 -8.46 8.35
CA GLY A 124 16.87 -8.83 9.74
C GLY A 124 15.67 -9.36 10.49
N ASP A 125 15.91 -10.36 11.35
CA ASP A 125 14.86 -11.07 12.11
C ASP A 125 14.10 -10.18 13.10
N ASP A 126 14.72 -9.12 13.58
CA ASP A 126 14.14 -8.17 14.52
C ASP A 126 13.75 -6.85 13.89
N ILE A 127 13.72 -6.77 12.53
CA ILE A 127 13.41 -5.55 11.79
C ILE A 127 11.94 -5.61 11.28
N VAL A 128 11.22 -4.49 11.40
CA VAL A 128 9.85 -4.37 10.89
C VAL A 128 9.82 -4.41 9.36
N ALA A 129 8.80 -5.05 8.82
CA ALA A 129 8.54 -5.09 7.36
C ALA A 129 8.01 -3.76 6.80
N GLY A 130 7.65 -2.82 7.69
CA GLY A 130 6.77 -1.73 7.34
C GLY A 130 5.31 -2.18 7.26
N GLY A 131 4.41 -1.25 6.99
CA GLY A 131 2.97 -1.54 7.00
C GLY A 131 2.10 -0.42 6.40
N SER A 132 0.86 -0.75 6.33
CA SER A 132 0.12 -1.91 6.84
C SER A 132 0.17 -3.16 5.93
N SER A 133 0.82 -3.13 4.74
CA SER A 133 0.91 -4.26 3.79
C SER A 133 2.27 -4.96 3.87
N GLY A 134 2.86 -5.12 5.07
CA GLY A 134 4.21 -5.70 5.23
C GLY A 134 4.30 -7.14 4.74
N GLY A 135 3.26 -7.96 4.96
CA GLY A 135 3.23 -9.33 4.43
C GLY A 135 3.32 -9.38 2.91
N SER A 136 2.63 -8.47 2.20
CA SER A 136 2.72 -8.38 0.73
C SER A 136 4.12 -7.95 0.28
N ALA A 137 4.70 -6.95 0.94
CA ALA A 137 6.05 -6.47 0.62
C ALA A 137 7.10 -7.57 0.84
N VAL A 138 7.07 -8.25 1.98
CA VAL A 138 8.01 -9.34 2.30
C VAL A 138 7.83 -10.53 1.36
N ALA A 139 6.59 -10.91 1.02
CA ALA A 139 6.35 -12.02 0.09
C ALA A 139 6.98 -11.79 -1.29
N VAL A 140 6.97 -10.55 -1.79
CA VAL A 140 7.66 -10.17 -3.03
C VAL A 140 9.17 -10.08 -2.81
N ALA A 141 9.62 -9.39 -1.76
CA ALA A 141 11.04 -9.19 -1.49
C ALA A 141 11.81 -10.50 -1.29
N SER A 142 11.16 -11.52 -0.70
CA SER A 142 11.73 -12.86 -0.45
C SER A 142 11.54 -13.84 -1.62
N ASP A 143 11.09 -13.40 -2.80
CA ASP A 143 10.82 -14.25 -3.97
C ASP A 143 9.80 -15.38 -3.71
N LEU A 144 8.93 -15.24 -2.72
CA LEU A 144 7.81 -16.17 -2.51
C LEU A 144 6.76 -16.03 -3.61
N VAL A 145 6.47 -14.79 -4.02
CA VAL A 145 5.56 -14.48 -5.13
C VAL A 145 6.20 -13.48 -6.08
N ASP A 146 5.78 -13.47 -7.35
CA ASP A 146 6.29 -12.52 -8.34
C ASP A 146 5.78 -11.11 -8.06
N VAL A 147 4.52 -10.99 -7.71
CA VAL A 147 3.83 -9.73 -7.42
C VAL A 147 2.86 -9.90 -6.25
N ALA A 148 2.50 -8.81 -5.59
CA ALA A 148 1.45 -8.83 -4.58
C ALA A 148 0.58 -7.57 -4.64
N LEU A 149 -0.69 -7.70 -4.24
CA LEU A 149 -1.55 -6.56 -3.98
C LEU A 149 -1.52 -6.19 -2.50
N GLY A 150 -1.55 -4.88 -2.26
CA GLY A 150 -1.74 -4.28 -0.95
C GLY A 150 -2.84 -3.23 -0.97
N SER A 151 -2.99 -2.50 0.12
CA SER A 151 -3.85 -1.32 0.21
C SER A 151 -3.07 -0.14 0.80
N ASP A 152 -3.24 1.04 0.21
CA ASP A 152 -2.55 2.28 0.60
C ASP A 152 -3.58 3.35 0.96
N THR A 153 -3.66 3.68 2.23
CA THR A 153 -4.55 4.72 2.76
C THR A 153 -3.76 5.95 3.19
N GLY A 154 -2.52 5.75 3.66
CA GLY A 154 -1.61 6.81 4.09
C GLY A 154 -0.14 6.55 3.74
N GLY A 155 0.15 5.50 2.95
CA GLY A 155 1.51 5.06 2.63
C GLY A 155 1.68 3.55 2.69
N SER A 156 0.61 2.81 3.01
CA SER A 156 0.67 1.39 3.38
C SER A 156 1.03 0.41 2.24
N VAL A 157 1.39 0.90 1.06
CA VAL A 157 2.07 0.16 -0.02
C VAL A 157 3.48 0.72 -0.19
N ARG A 158 3.63 2.03 -0.29
CA ARG A 158 4.90 2.68 -0.58
C ARG A 158 5.91 2.54 0.55
N GLN A 159 5.49 2.74 1.81
CA GLN A 159 6.37 2.66 2.97
C GLN A 159 6.90 1.22 3.19
N PRO A 160 6.08 0.13 3.22
CA PRO A 160 6.64 -1.21 3.32
C PRO A 160 7.46 -1.61 2.08
N ALA A 161 7.15 -1.10 0.89
CA ALA A 161 8.01 -1.27 -0.29
C ALA A 161 9.40 -0.64 -0.10
N SER A 162 9.46 0.56 0.50
CA SER A 162 10.71 1.22 0.87
C SER A 162 11.51 0.39 1.87
N PHE A 163 10.85 -0.13 2.91
CA PHE A 163 11.48 -0.91 3.97
C PHE A 163 11.94 -2.31 3.53
N CYS A 164 11.33 -2.84 2.48
CA CYS A 164 11.68 -4.14 1.89
C CYS A 164 12.54 -4.04 0.61
N GLY A 165 12.91 -2.82 0.17
CA GLY A 165 13.79 -2.61 -0.98
C GLY A 165 13.18 -3.03 -2.32
N ILE A 166 11.89 -2.81 -2.54
CA ILE A 166 11.15 -3.16 -3.76
C ILE A 166 10.32 -2.00 -4.30
N TYR A 167 9.76 -2.14 -5.50
CA TYR A 167 8.76 -1.21 -5.99
C TYR A 167 7.42 -1.34 -5.26
N GLY A 168 6.76 -0.18 -5.03
CA GLY A 168 5.41 -0.12 -4.48
C GLY A 168 4.61 1.01 -5.11
N LEU A 169 3.59 0.68 -5.89
CA LEU A 169 2.73 1.64 -6.59
C LEU A 169 1.41 1.84 -5.85
N LYS A 170 1.09 3.08 -5.54
CA LYS A 170 -0.26 3.55 -5.24
C LYS A 170 -0.82 4.26 -6.47
N PRO A 171 -1.79 3.68 -7.21
CA PRO A 171 -2.42 4.34 -8.34
C PRO A 171 -3.20 5.60 -7.96
N THR A 172 -3.65 6.35 -8.94
CA THR A 172 -4.63 7.43 -8.77
C THR A 172 -5.88 6.90 -8.07
N TYR A 173 -6.42 7.67 -7.11
CA TYR A 173 -7.68 7.33 -6.44
C TYR A 173 -8.80 7.16 -7.47
N GLY A 174 -9.47 6.01 -7.45
CA GLY A 174 -10.51 5.63 -8.42
C GLY A 174 -10.00 4.97 -9.70
N ARG A 175 -8.68 4.86 -9.94
CA ARG A 175 -8.12 4.16 -11.10
C ARG A 175 -8.31 2.65 -11.02
N VAL A 176 -8.21 2.09 -9.83
CA VAL A 176 -8.42 0.68 -9.51
C VAL A 176 -9.63 0.56 -8.61
N SER A 177 -10.56 -0.35 -8.95
CA SER A 177 -11.77 -0.58 -8.16
C SER A 177 -11.45 -1.01 -6.73
N ARG A 178 -12.23 -0.49 -5.79
CA ARG A 178 -12.21 -0.87 -4.38
C ARG A 178 -13.32 -1.86 -4.01
N TYR A 179 -14.09 -2.34 -4.99
CA TYR A 179 -15.09 -3.36 -4.72
C TYR A 179 -14.43 -4.63 -4.20
N GLY A 180 -14.85 -5.07 -3.01
CA GLY A 180 -14.25 -6.20 -2.30
C GLY A 180 -13.03 -5.86 -1.44
N LEU A 181 -12.65 -4.58 -1.32
CA LEU A 181 -11.69 -4.11 -0.33
C LEU A 181 -12.41 -3.77 0.97
N THR A 182 -11.93 -4.28 2.10
CA THR A 182 -12.42 -3.88 3.43
C THR A 182 -11.99 -2.44 3.71
N ALA A 183 -12.98 -1.55 3.92
CA ALA A 183 -12.73 -0.13 4.08
C ALA A 183 -12.11 0.21 5.44
N PHE A 184 -10.99 0.95 5.40
CA PHE A 184 -10.45 1.70 6.53
C PHE A 184 -10.96 3.15 6.47
N ALA A 185 -10.52 3.92 5.46
CA ALA A 185 -10.94 5.30 5.24
C ALA A 185 -11.28 5.48 3.75
N SER A 186 -12.57 5.41 3.44
CA SER A 186 -13.08 5.26 2.08
C SER A 186 -12.68 6.38 1.12
N SER A 187 -12.38 7.59 1.63
CA SER A 187 -11.94 8.72 0.80
C SER A 187 -10.43 8.73 0.50
N PHE A 188 -9.68 7.70 0.99
CA PHE A 188 -8.23 7.57 0.85
C PHE A 188 -7.79 6.20 0.35
N ASP A 189 -8.52 5.12 0.76
CA ASP A 189 -8.16 3.75 0.46
C ASP A 189 -7.96 3.53 -1.04
N GLN A 190 -6.84 2.92 -1.41
CA GLN A 190 -6.53 2.51 -2.76
C GLN A 190 -5.80 1.18 -2.76
N ILE A 191 -6.18 0.25 -3.65
CA ILE A 191 -5.40 -0.97 -3.90
C ILE A 191 -4.15 -0.58 -4.66
N GLY A 192 -3.00 -1.08 -4.21
CA GLY A 192 -1.70 -0.85 -4.82
C GLY A 192 -0.95 -2.15 -5.05
N ILE A 193 0.21 -2.05 -5.70
CA ILE A 193 0.95 -3.16 -6.28
C ILE A 193 2.38 -3.17 -5.75
N PHE A 194 2.89 -4.35 -5.42
CA PHE A 194 4.30 -4.61 -5.13
C PHE A 194 4.91 -5.49 -6.21
N SER A 195 6.12 -5.15 -6.65
CA SER A 195 6.92 -6.00 -7.52
C SER A 195 8.42 -5.68 -7.42
N LYS A 196 9.27 -6.56 -7.93
CA LYS A 196 10.71 -6.31 -8.12
C LYS A 196 11.03 -5.77 -9.52
N SER A 197 10.08 -5.80 -10.45
CA SER A 197 10.24 -5.45 -11.84
C SER A 197 9.20 -4.42 -12.23
N ILE A 198 9.62 -3.36 -12.91
CA ILE A 198 8.67 -2.38 -13.43
C ILE A 198 7.78 -2.98 -14.53
N GLN A 199 8.27 -3.98 -15.27
CA GLN A 199 7.46 -4.71 -16.27
C GLN A 199 6.29 -5.43 -15.61
N ASP A 200 6.53 -6.19 -14.53
CA ASP A 200 5.45 -6.89 -13.81
C ASP A 200 4.49 -5.90 -13.15
N MET A 201 5.02 -4.79 -12.62
CA MET A 201 4.21 -3.69 -12.07
C MET A 201 3.20 -3.19 -13.10
N VAL A 202 3.65 -2.91 -14.33
CA VAL A 202 2.81 -2.40 -15.41
C VAL A 202 1.82 -3.45 -15.88
N ASN A 203 2.22 -4.70 -16.04
CA ASN A 203 1.33 -5.79 -16.44
C ASN A 203 0.17 -5.93 -15.43
N VAL A 204 0.48 -5.94 -14.13
CA VAL A 204 -0.55 -5.99 -13.09
C VAL A 204 -1.41 -4.72 -13.09
N TYR A 205 -0.79 -3.54 -13.19
CA TYR A 205 -1.53 -2.27 -13.24
C TYR A 205 -2.53 -2.23 -14.41
N GLN A 206 -2.13 -2.65 -15.61
CA GLN A 206 -3.01 -2.70 -16.78
C GLN A 206 -4.16 -3.69 -16.58
N SER A 207 -3.87 -4.85 -15.98
CA SER A 207 -4.88 -5.87 -15.71
C SER A 207 -5.96 -5.39 -14.73
N ILE A 208 -5.58 -4.71 -13.63
CA ILE A 208 -6.52 -4.34 -12.55
C ILE A 208 -7.16 -2.97 -12.71
N SER A 209 -6.62 -2.10 -13.58
CA SER A 209 -7.10 -0.73 -13.79
C SER A 209 -8.36 -0.65 -14.64
N GLY A 210 -9.10 0.46 -14.51
CA GLY A 210 -10.26 0.78 -15.32
C GLY A 210 -11.58 0.75 -14.56
N PHE A 211 -12.62 1.27 -15.21
CA PHE A 211 -13.93 1.51 -14.63
C PHE A 211 -14.61 0.22 -14.11
N ASP A 212 -15.29 0.35 -12.99
CA ASP A 212 -16.10 -0.70 -12.38
C ASP A 212 -17.42 -0.13 -11.85
N LEU A 213 -18.53 -0.68 -12.34
CA LEU A 213 -19.89 -0.31 -11.90
C LEU A 213 -20.16 -0.61 -10.42
N ASN A 214 -19.41 -1.54 -9.82
CA ASN A 214 -19.58 -1.92 -8.41
C ASN A 214 -18.91 -0.94 -7.44
N ASP A 215 -18.04 -0.06 -7.92
CA ASP A 215 -17.40 1.00 -7.13
C ASP A 215 -17.79 2.38 -7.62
N SER A 216 -18.66 3.07 -6.87
CA SER A 216 -19.14 4.42 -7.20
C SER A 216 -18.04 5.49 -7.29
N THR A 217 -16.83 5.19 -6.81
CA THR A 217 -15.66 6.07 -6.88
C THR A 217 -14.73 5.74 -8.05
N SER A 218 -15.02 4.66 -8.78
CA SER A 218 -14.24 4.26 -9.96
C SER A 218 -14.31 5.30 -11.06
N SER A 219 -13.16 5.63 -11.65
CA SER A 219 -13.04 6.66 -12.69
C SER A 219 -13.29 6.09 -14.09
N ASN A 220 -13.93 6.89 -14.94
CA ASN A 220 -14.11 6.59 -16.37
C ASN A 220 -12.92 7.02 -17.24
N GLU A 221 -11.85 7.59 -16.65
CA GLU A 221 -10.66 7.97 -17.42
C GLU A 221 -10.06 6.74 -18.10
N PRO A 222 -9.75 6.81 -19.40
CA PRO A 222 -9.15 5.70 -20.13
C PRO A 222 -7.86 5.18 -19.46
N VAL A 223 -7.59 3.89 -19.62
CA VAL A 223 -6.31 3.29 -19.25
C VAL A 223 -5.52 3.11 -20.53
N ASP A 224 -4.46 3.88 -20.70
CA ASP A 224 -3.61 3.79 -21.87
C ASP A 224 -2.74 2.52 -21.80
N ASN A 225 -2.43 1.96 -22.98
CA ASN A 225 -1.42 0.93 -23.08
C ASN A 225 -0.04 1.58 -23.03
N PHE A 226 0.73 1.23 -22.00
CA PHE A 226 2.09 1.74 -21.86
C PHE A 226 3.03 0.95 -22.75
N SER A 227 3.81 1.68 -23.54
CA SER A 227 5.04 1.18 -24.18
C SER A 227 6.22 1.77 -23.41
N TYR A 228 7.18 0.93 -23.06
CA TYR A 228 8.41 1.39 -22.41
C TYR A 228 9.26 2.14 -23.44
N ASP A 229 9.42 3.44 -23.26
CA ASP A 229 10.39 4.22 -24.01
C ASP A 229 11.16 5.13 -23.04
N ASP A 230 12.42 4.78 -22.79
CA ASP A 230 13.34 5.55 -21.93
C ASP A 230 13.62 6.95 -22.51
N SER A 231 13.43 7.14 -23.83
CA SER A 231 13.78 8.38 -24.52
C SER A 231 12.95 9.59 -24.06
N ASP A 232 11.75 9.34 -23.54
CA ASP A 232 10.86 10.41 -23.08
C ASP A 232 11.05 10.75 -21.59
N ALA A 233 11.66 9.87 -20.80
CA ALA A 233 11.87 10.09 -19.37
C ALA A 233 12.70 11.36 -19.08
N GLN A 234 13.75 11.63 -19.89
CA GLN A 234 14.62 12.81 -19.71
C GLN A 234 13.94 14.15 -20.02
N LYS A 235 12.78 14.13 -20.67
CA LYS A 235 11.97 15.33 -20.91
C LYS A 235 11.13 15.73 -19.72
N LEU A 236 10.97 14.82 -18.72
CA LEU A 236 10.17 15.04 -17.55
C LEU A 236 10.84 16.04 -16.60
N LYS A 237 10.08 17.02 -16.13
CA LYS A 237 10.53 17.99 -15.13
C LYS A 237 10.27 17.42 -13.73
N ILE A 238 11.31 17.43 -12.90
CA ILE A 238 11.26 16.92 -11.53
C ILE A 238 11.15 18.08 -10.55
N GLY A 239 10.08 18.08 -9.76
CA GLY A 239 9.84 19.05 -8.69
C GLY A 239 10.32 18.55 -7.34
N LEU A 240 10.96 19.43 -6.58
CA LEU A 240 11.36 19.20 -5.19
C LEU A 240 10.45 20.05 -4.28
N PRO A 241 9.66 19.45 -3.36
CA PRO A 241 8.61 20.18 -2.63
C PRO A 241 9.13 21.01 -1.46
N PHE A 242 10.40 20.86 -1.10
CA PHE A 242 11.06 21.55 0.04
C PHE A 242 12.56 21.33 0.00
N GLU A 243 13.31 22.20 0.69
CA GLU A 243 14.70 21.93 1.02
C GLU A 243 14.77 20.89 2.15
N ILE A 244 15.24 19.68 1.84
CA ILE A 244 15.22 18.55 2.79
C ILE A 244 16.06 18.81 4.04
N GLU A 245 17.15 19.57 3.91
CA GLU A 245 18.07 19.91 5.01
C GLU A 245 17.40 20.79 6.07
N LYS A 246 16.33 21.50 5.71
CA LYS A 246 15.52 22.30 6.63
C LYS A 246 14.46 21.48 7.35
N GLN A 247 14.21 20.24 6.92
CA GLN A 247 13.24 19.36 7.57
C GLN A 247 13.84 18.75 8.83
N LYS A 248 13.01 18.58 9.86
CA LYS A 248 13.42 17.98 11.13
C LYS A 248 13.05 16.49 11.15
N ASN A 249 13.77 15.73 11.97
CA ASN A 249 13.48 14.32 12.23
C ASN A 249 13.56 13.41 11.00
N ILE A 250 14.49 13.70 10.08
CA ILE A 250 14.82 12.79 8.98
C ILE A 250 16.17 12.15 9.26
N ASN A 251 16.28 10.84 9.01
CA ASN A 251 17.54 10.13 9.10
C ASN A 251 18.54 10.70 8.07
N HIS A 252 19.78 10.95 8.50
CA HIS A 252 20.81 11.58 7.67
C HIS A 252 21.17 10.75 6.43
N GLU A 253 21.13 9.40 6.51
CA GLU A 253 21.38 8.54 5.35
C GLU A 253 20.23 8.62 4.31
N VAL A 254 19.00 8.89 4.75
CA VAL A 254 17.88 9.20 3.85
C VAL A 254 18.11 10.54 3.15
N ILE A 255 18.60 11.55 3.88
CA ILE A 255 18.98 12.85 3.28
C ILE A 255 20.09 12.67 2.26
N ASP A 256 21.15 11.95 2.60
CA ASP A 256 22.28 11.69 1.71
C ASP A 256 21.84 10.98 0.42
N CYS A 257 20.97 9.95 0.55
CA CYS A 257 20.42 9.23 -0.60
C CYS A 257 19.57 10.15 -1.50
N TYR A 258 18.75 11.01 -0.91
CA TYR A 258 17.93 11.98 -1.64
C TYR A 258 18.79 12.98 -2.42
N LEU A 259 19.78 13.59 -1.78
CA LEU A 259 20.69 14.57 -2.42
C LEU A 259 21.52 13.92 -3.54
N ASN A 260 22.06 12.72 -3.32
CA ASN A 260 22.79 11.96 -4.34
C ASN A 260 21.89 11.63 -5.55
N SER A 261 20.60 11.38 -5.32
CA SER A 261 19.64 11.14 -6.40
C SER A 261 19.37 12.41 -7.21
N ILE A 262 19.25 13.56 -6.55
CA ILE A 262 19.11 14.86 -7.23
C ILE A 262 20.32 15.15 -8.09
N ASP A 263 21.52 14.93 -7.58
CA ASP A 263 22.78 15.12 -8.35
C ASP A 263 22.83 14.18 -9.55
N PHE A 264 22.39 12.94 -9.41
CA PHE A 264 22.27 12.02 -10.53
C PHE A 264 21.33 12.57 -11.62
N PHE A 265 20.13 13.05 -11.27
CA PHE A 265 19.18 13.60 -12.22
C PHE A 265 19.74 14.85 -12.93
N LYS A 266 20.37 15.78 -12.19
CA LYS A 266 21.05 16.95 -12.76
C LYS A 266 22.13 16.54 -13.76
N ASN A 267 22.97 15.55 -13.40
CA ASN A 267 24.02 15.03 -14.27
C ASN A 267 23.49 14.31 -15.52
N LYS A 268 22.26 13.78 -15.47
CA LYS A 268 21.57 13.19 -16.62
C LYS A 268 20.78 14.21 -17.44
N GLY A 269 20.79 15.48 -17.06
CA GLY A 269 20.18 16.57 -17.81
C GLY A 269 18.69 16.80 -17.53
N PHE A 270 18.14 16.23 -16.46
CA PHE A 270 16.77 16.55 -16.04
C PHE A 270 16.64 18.00 -15.58
N GLU A 271 15.52 18.62 -15.92
CA GLU A 271 15.12 19.92 -15.35
C GLU A 271 14.60 19.72 -13.94
N ILE A 272 15.24 20.37 -12.95
CA ILE A 272 14.85 20.33 -11.54
C ILE A 272 14.23 21.67 -11.16
N VAL A 273 13.02 21.63 -10.60
CA VAL A 273 12.27 22.80 -10.14
C VAL A 273 12.05 22.70 -8.63
N GLU A 274 12.45 23.72 -7.89
CA GLU A 274 12.28 23.77 -6.44
C GLU A 274 11.03 24.55 -6.07
N PHE A 275 10.26 24.03 -5.11
CA PHE A 275 9.07 24.65 -4.57
C PHE A 275 9.17 24.78 -3.05
N ASP A 276 8.38 25.67 -2.46
CA ASP A 276 8.17 25.73 -1.01
C ASP A 276 6.71 25.38 -0.70
N MET A 277 6.44 24.10 -0.51
CA MET A 277 5.09 23.58 -0.25
C MET A 277 4.77 23.65 1.24
N ASN A 278 4.39 24.82 1.71
CA ASN A 278 4.18 25.12 3.12
C ASN A 278 3.01 24.35 3.76
N SER A 279 2.05 23.85 2.99
CA SER A 279 0.91 23.11 3.51
C SER A 279 1.24 21.67 3.91
N LEU A 280 2.31 21.08 3.37
CA LEU A 280 2.68 19.67 3.61
C LEU A 280 2.92 19.38 5.11
N LYS A 281 3.41 20.32 5.88
CA LYS A 281 3.59 20.18 7.34
C LYS A 281 2.30 19.86 8.11
N TYR A 282 1.13 20.11 7.52
CA TYR A 282 -0.16 19.80 8.13
C TYR A 282 -0.73 18.44 7.68
N ALA A 283 -0.11 17.78 6.71
CA ALA A 283 -0.66 16.61 6.05
C ALA A 283 -0.95 15.46 7.04
N VAL A 284 0.00 15.14 7.92
CA VAL A 284 -0.16 14.09 8.95
C VAL A 284 -1.36 14.39 9.86
N SER A 285 -1.44 15.60 10.40
CA SER A 285 -2.54 15.98 11.31
C SER A 285 -3.90 15.93 10.60
N VAL A 286 -3.98 16.40 9.36
CA VAL A 286 -5.19 16.36 8.54
C VAL A 286 -5.61 14.92 8.27
N TYR A 287 -4.66 14.08 7.88
CA TYR A 287 -4.91 12.67 7.59
C TYR A 287 -5.45 11.93 8.81
N TYR A 288 -4.81 12.05 9.98
CA TYR A 288 -5.25 11.32 11.17
C TYR A 288 -6.62 11.80 11.69
N VAL A 289 -6.96 13.07 11.53
CA VAL A 289 -8.31 13.56 11.84
C VAL A 289 -9.35 12.95 10.90
N LEU A 290 -9.11 12.98 9.59
CA LEU A 290 -10.09 12.51 8.60
C LEU A 290 -10.18 10.98 8.56
N SER A 291 -9.04 10.28 8.55
CA SER A 291 -9.02 8.82 8.46
C SER A 291 -9.62 8.15 9.70
N THR A 292 -9.36 8.69 10.90
CA THR A 292 -9.97 8.15 12.12
C THR A 292 -11.48 8.40 12.18
N ALA A 293 -11.96 9.54 11.70
CA ALA A 293 -13.38 9.85 11.56
C ALA A 293 -14.09 8.85 10.64
N GLU A 294 -13.50 8.57 9.48
CA GLU A 294 -14.03 7.58 8.54
C GLU A 294 -13.92 6.15 9.09
N ALA A 295 -12.83 5.79 9.77
CA ALA A 295 -12.64 4.51 10.43
C ALA A 295 -13.73 4.24 11.47
N ALA A 296 -14.03 5.21 12.35
CA ALA A 296 -15.09 5.07 13.36
C ALA A 296 -16.44 4.75 12.71
N SER A 297 -16.77 5.38 11.58
CA SER A 297 -17.97 5.11 10.81
C SER A 297 -17.91 3.74 10.12
N ASN A 298 -16.82 3.41 9.39
CA ASN A 298 -16.69 2.18 8.63
C ASN A 298 -16.67 0.93 9.52
N LEU A 299 -16.00 0.98 10.68
CA LEU A 299 -15.90 -0.16 11.59
C LEU A 299 -17.14 -0.31 12.51
N SER A 300 -18.10 0.62 12.45
CA SER A 300 -19.37 0.48 13.19
C SER A 300 -20.17 -0.75 12.77
N ARG A 301 -19.97 -1.23 11.52
CA ARG A 301 -20.64 -2.43 10.97
C ARG A 301 -20.27 -3.74 11.66
N PHE A 302 -19.15 -3.79 12.37
CA PHE A 302 -18.71 -4.97 13.12
C PHE A 302 -19.34 -4.96 14.51
N ASP A 303 -20.59 -5.43 14.57
CA ASP A 303 -21.49 -5.33 15.72
C ASP A 303 -21.63 -6.65 16.51
N GLY A 304 -21.00 -7.73 16.04
CA GLY A 304 -21.10 -9.06 16.65
C GLY A 304 -22.42 -9.79 16.39
N ILE A 305 -23.26 -9.28 15.46
CA ILE A 305 -24.59 -9.82 15.21
C ILE A 305 -24.65 -10.53 13.86
N ARG A 306 -24.21 -9.87 12.79
CA ARG A 306 -24.43 -10.32 11.42
C ARG A 306 -23.38 -11.29 10.92
N TYR A 307 -22.11 -11.07 11.25
CA TYR A 307 -20.96 -11.88 10.82
C TYR A 307 -19.73 -11.58 11.69
N GLY A 308 -18.74 -12.44 11.60
CA GLY A 308 -17.48 -12.30 12.33
C GLY A 308 -17.56 -12.82 13.77
N PHE A 309 -16.60 -12.42 14.59
CA PHE A 309 -16.55 -12.75 16.01
C PHE A 309 -17.74 -12.14 16.76
N SER A 310 -18.34 -12.94 17.65
CA SER A 310 -19.44 -12.50 18.51
C SER A 310 -19.24 -13.08 19.91
N ASN A 311 -19.20 -12.22 20.90
CA ASN A 311 -19.27 -12.64 22.29
C ASN A 311 -20.74 -12.68 22.73
N ARG A 312 -21.43 -13.79 22.38
CA ARG A 312 -22.87 -13.94 22.64
C ARG A 312 -23.15 -14.08 24.12
N LYS A 313 -23.93 -13.14 24.66
CA LYS A 313 -24.51 -13.11 26.01
C LYS A 313 -26.00 -12.87 25.87
N GLU A 314 -26.70 -12.90 27.00
CA GLU A 314 -28.17 -12.71 27.06
C GLU A 314 -28.62 -11.27 26.76
N ASP A 315 -27.77 -10.28 27.08
CA ASP A 315 -28.04 -8.85 26.90
C ASP A 315 -27.39 -8.29 25.64
N PHE A 316 -28.17 -7.59 24.82
CA PHE A 316 -27.76 -7.02 23.52
C PHE A 316 -26.62 -5.99 23.64
N ASP A 317 -26.70 -5.09 24.62
CA ASP A 317 -25.70 -4.07 24.84
C ASP A 317 -24.35 -4.69 25.23
N SER A 318 -24.39 -5.75 26.04
CA SER A 318 -23.21 -6.54 26.40
C SER A 318 -22.61 -7.26 25.18
N ILE A 319 -23.43 -7.80 24.25
CA ILE A 319 -22.92 -8.42 23.02
C ILE A 319 -22.08 -7.40 22.21
N TYR A 320 -22.64 -6.23 21.99
CA TYR A 320 -21.99 -5.17 21.21
C TYR A 320 -20.68 -4.69 21.87
N PHE A 321 -20.77 -4.37 23.19
CA PHE A 321 -19.62 -3.86 23.95
C PHE A 321 -18.50 -4.90 24.06
N ASP A 322 -18.82 -6.11 24.45
CA ASP A 322 -17.83 -7.17 24.66
C ASP A 322 -17.21 -7.63 23.34
N THR A 323 -18.02 -7.71 22.26
CA THR A 323 -17.50 -8.07 20.94
C THR A 323 -16.44 -7.07 20.46
N LYS A 324 -16.72 -5.77 20.58
CA LYS A 324 -15.75 -4.74 20.19
C LYS A 324 -14.54 -4.69 21.10
N THR A 325 -14.76 -4.84 22.41
CA THR A 325 -13.67 -4.80 23.41
C THR A 325 -12.68 -5.93 23.22
N GLN A 326 -13.17 -7.15 22.93
CA GLN A 326 -12.33 -8.34 22.79
C GLN A 326 -11.88 -8.59 21.35
N GLY A 327 -12.67 -8.14 20.37
CA GLY A 327 -12.45 -8.41 18.97
C GLY A 327 -11.48 -7.44 18.30
N PHE A 328 -11.43 -6.17 18.73
CA PHE A 328 -10.49 -5.17 18.19
C PHE A 328 -9.24 -5.05 19.05
N GLY A 329 -8.09 -4.89 18.38
CA GLY A 329 -6.81 -4.54 18.99
C GLY A 329 -6.77 -3.08 19.49
N GLU A 330 -5.69 -2.75 20.20
CA GLU A 330 -5.57 -1.46 20.90
C GLU A 330 -5.50 -0.27 19.94
N GLU A 331 -4.75 -0.38 18.82
CA GLU A 331 -4.62 0.71 17.86
C GLU A 331 -5.93 0.99 17.13
N VAL A 332 -6.68 -0.05 16.76
CA VAL A 332 -8.00 0.10 16.14
C VAL A 332 -8.99 0.76 17.12
N LYS A 333 -9.01 0.32 18.38
CA LYS A 333 -9.84 0.95 19.42
C LYS A 333 -9.49 2.42 19.62
N ARG A 334 -8.20 2.75 19.66
CA ARG A 334 -7.72 4.13 19.77
C ARG A 334 -8.26 4.99 18.64
N ARG A 335 -8.13 4.54 17.38
CA ARG A 335 -8.61 5.29 16.20
C ARG A 335 -10.12 5.41 16.16
N ILE A 336 -10.87 4.39 16.58
CA ILE A 336 -12.33 4.47 16.71
C ILE A 336 -12.72 5.56 17.75
N ILE A 337 -12.05 5.59 18.91
CA ILE A 337 -12.33 6.59 19.97
C ILE A 337 -12.01 8.01 19.46
N ILE A 338 -10.84 8.21 18.85
CA ILE A 338 -10.44 9.51 18.28
C ILE A 338 -11.46 9.95 17.21
N GLY A 339 -11.82 9.05 16.29
CA GLY A 339 -12.78 9.36 15.23
C GLY A 339 -14.17 9.70 15.77
N THR A 340 -14.65 8.97 16.77
CA THR A 340 -15.92 9.26 17.44
C THR A 340 -15.89 10.64 18.12
N TYR A 341 -14.79 10.97 18.78
CA TYR A 341 -14.59 12.28 19.39
C TYR A 341 -14.59 13.41 18.34
N VAL A 342 -13.85 13.25 17.26
CA VAL A 342 -13.76 14.24 16.16
C VAL A 342 -15.13 14.47 15.50
N LEU A 343 -15.97 13.46 15.41
CA LEU A 343 -17.32 13.55 14.83
C LEU A 343 -18.39 14.02 15.81
N SER A 344 -18.08 14.13 17.10
CA SER A 344 -19.07 14.51 18.11
C SER A 344 -19.49 15.98 18.01
N SER A 345 -20.71 16.27 18.54
CA SER A 345 -21.26 17.62 18.57
C SER A 345 -20.32 18.58 19.31
N GLY A 346 -20.04 19.75 18.72
CA GLY A 346 -19.13 20.76 19.25
C GLY A 346 -17.68 20.61 18.79
N TYR A 347 -17.23 19.43 18.34
CA TYR A 347 -15.87 19.19 17.86
C TYR A 347 -15.80 19.01 16.35
N TYR A 348 -16.91 18.66 15.70
CA TYR A 348 -16.98 18.45 14.24
C TYR A 348 -16.43 19.64 13.45
N ASP A 349 -16.87 20.86 13.75
CA ASP A 349 -16.43 22.05 13.04
C ASP A 349 -14.99 22.42 13.39
N GLN A 350 -14.57 22.17 14.63
CA GLN A 350 -13.21 22.50 15.08
C GLN A 350 -12.15 21.60 14.48
N PHE A 351 -12.45 20.32 14.25
CA PHE A 351 -11.50 19.34 13.76
C PHE A 351 -11.85 18.87 12.35
N TYR A 352 -12.98 18.20 12.13
CA TYR A 352 -13.29 17.55 10.86
C TYR A 352 -13.48 18.56 9.72
N SER A 353 -14.34 19.57 9.90
CA SER A 353 -14.55 20.61 8.89
C SER A 353 -13.28 21.40 8.59
N LYS A 354 -12.46 21.67 9.61
CA LYS A 354 -11.17 22.35 9.44
C LYS A 354 -10.18 21.47 8.67
N ALA A 355 -10.09 20.20 9.01
CA ALA A 355 -9.21 19.25 8.30
C ALA A 355 -9.60 19.11 6.82
N GLN A 356 -10.91 19.06 6.48
CA GLN A 356 -11.37 19.06 5.09
C GLN A 356 -10.95 20.34 4.33
N LYS A 357 -11.00 21.50 4.96
CA LYS A 357 -10.53 22.76 4.36
C LYS A 357 -9.02 22.73 4.10
N VAL A 358 -8.23 22.22 5.06
CA VAL A 358 -6.77 22.11 4.89
C VAL A 358 -6.42 21.05 3.86
N ARG A 359 -7.15 19.91 3.81
CA ARG A 359 -7.02 18.91 2.73
C ARG A 359 -7.19 19.56 1.36
N LYS A 360 -8.20 20.44 1.20
CA LYS A 360 -8.39 21.17 -0.06
C LYS A 360 -7.19 22.07 -0.39
N ILE A 361 -6.62 22.77 0.58
CA ILE A 361 -5.44 23.63 0.37
C ILE A 361 -4.26 22.78 -0.12
N ILE A 362 -3.96 21.65 0.56
CA ILE A 362 -2.88 20.73 0.14
C ILE A 362 -3.11 20.25 -1.29
N LYS A 363 -4.35 19.85 -1.61
CA LYS A 363 -4.70 19.40 -2.96
C LYS A 363 -4.49 20.50 -4.00
N ASP A 364 -4.98 21.72 -3.74
CA ASP A 364 -4.90 22.86 -4.67
C ASP A 364 -3.44 23.30 -4.88
N GLU A 365 -2.59 23.22 -3.85
CA GLU A 365 -1.16 23.48 -3.93
C GLU A 365 -0.45 22.45 -4.82
N LEU A 366 -0.71 21.14 -4.63
CA LEU A 366 -0.20 20.07 -5.50
C LEU A 366 -0.70 20.21 -6.94
N ASP A 367 -2.00 20.47 -7.14
CA ASP A 367 -2.58 20.70 -8.47
C ASP A 367 -1.93 21.92 -9.18
N SER A 368 -1.47 22.91 -8.42
CA SER A 368 -0.74 24.07 -8.98
C SER A 368 0.69 23.68 -9.38
N CYS A 369 1.41 22.92 -8.53
CA CYS A 369 2.77 22.46 -8.84
C CYS A 369 2.81 21.64 -10.13
N PHE A 370 1.86 20.72 -10.32
CA PHE A 370 1.78 19.89 -11.52
C PHE A 370 1.42 20.65 -12.82
N LYS A 371 1.24 21.95 -12.79
CA LYS A 371 1.21 22.79 -14.01
C LYS A 371 2.62 23.13 -14.52
N GLU A 372 3.62 23.03 -13.67
CA GLU A 372 5.02 23.42 -13.93
C GLU A 372 5.96 22.23 -13.99
N ILE A 373 5.57 21.09 -13.36
CA ILE A 373 6.38 19.86 -13.27
C ILE A 373 5.58 18.64 -13.74
N ASP A 374 6.30 17.59 -14.06
CA ASP A 374 5.75 16.27 -14.43
C ASP A 374 5.75 15.30 -13.24
N LEU A 375 6.82 15.32 -12.46
CA LEU A 375 7.06 14.43 -11.33
C LEU A 375 7.43 15.24 -10.08
N LEU A 376 6.86 14.86 -8.95
CA LEU A 376 7.31 15.29 -7.63
C LEU A 376 8.23 14.22 -7.06
N PHE A 377 9.39 14.59 -6.52
CA PHE A 377 10.39 13.67 -5.98
C PHE A 377 10.68 13.99 -4.51
N LEU A 378 10.61 12.97 -3.64
CA LEU A 378 10.87 13.09 -2.21
C LEU A 378 11.16 11.70 -1.60
N PRO A 379 11.70 11.61 -0.37
CA PRO A 379 11.83 10.34 0.33
C PRO A 379 10.47 9.65 0.51
N THR A 380 10.44 8.32 0.55
CA THR A 380 9.22 7.57 0.89
C THR A 380 8.97 7.60 2.38
N SER A 381 10.02 7.40 3.18
CA SER A 381 9.97 7.46 4.64
C SER A 381 11.04 8.42 5.16
N PRO A 382 10.79 9.14 6.28
CA PRO A 382 11.83 9.95 6.92
C PRO A 382 12.88 9.10 7.65
N GLU A 383 12.65 7.80 7.77
CA GLU A 383 13.47 6.90 8.59
C GLU A 383 13.80 5.60 7.85
N LEU A 384 14.79 4.89 8.37
CA LEU A 384 15.13 3.54 7.98
C LEU A 384 14.19 2.52 8.64
N PRO A 385 14.12 1.26 8.15
CA PRO A 385 13.51 0.17 8.89
C PRO A 385 14.08 0.09 10.32
N TYR A 386 13.22 -0.07 11.30
CA TYR A 386 13.58 -0.06 12.73
C TYR A 386 13.25 -1.41 13.40
N ALA A 387 13.65 -1.58 14.66
CA ALA A 387 13.45 -2.84 15.36
C ALA A 387 11.97 -3.11 15.70
N ILE A 388 11.58 -4.37 15.70
CA ILE A 388 10.25 -4.81 16.16
C ILE A 388 10.05 -4.38 17.62
N ASN A 389 8.89 -3.84 17.94
CA ASN A 389 8.49 -3.24 19.22
C ASN A 389 9.15 -1.89 19.58
N GLU A 390 10.04 -1.35 18.75
CA GLU A 390 10.72 -0.08 19.05
C GLU A 390 9.75 1.08 19.24
N LYS A 391 8.70 1.16 18.40
CA LYS A 391 7.68 2.22 18.48
C LYS A 391 6.38 1.77 19.17
N LYS A 392 6.36 0.58 19.73
CA LYS A 392 5.19 0.08 20.43
C LYS A 392 4.94 0.93 21.69
N GLY A 393 3.78 1.57 21.71
CA GLY A 393 3.42 2.50 22.79
C GLY A 393 3.71 3.98 22.50
N ASP A 394 4.34 4.31 21.38
CA ASP A 394 4.48 5.69 20.87
C ASP A 394 3.76 5.88 19.52
N PRO A 395 2.43 6.08 19.53
CA PRO A 395 1.65 6.29 18.32
C PRO A 395 2.09 7.50 17.52
N LEU A 396 2.57 8.55 18.19
CA LEU A 396 2.97 9.78 17.52
C LEU A 396 4.21 9.57 16.64
N SER A 397 5.20 8.85 17.15
CA SER A 397 6.39 8.48 16.38
C SER A 397 6.03 7.61 15.16
N MET A 398 5.09 6.65 15.32
CA MET A 398 4.58 5.86 14.21
C MET A 398 3.88 6.75 13.15
N TYR A 399 3.05 7.70 13.58
CA TYR A 399 2.30 8.59 12.69
C TYR A 399 3.22 9.55 11.91
N LEU A 400 4.30 10.00 12.49
CA LEU A 400 5.28 10.86 11.82
C LEU A 400 6.05 10.13 10.71
N GLY A 401 6.15 8.80 10.77
CA GLY A 401 6.71 7.98 9.70
C GLY A 401 5.98 8.13 8.36
N ASP A 402 4.69 8.51 8.38
CA ASP A 402 3.86 8.70 7.19
C ASP A 402 3.94 10.11 6.57
N SER A 403 4.82 10.98 7.08
CA SER A 403 4.87 12.42 6.73
C SER A 403 5.02 12.70 5.24
N PHE A 404 5.75 11.84 4.52
CA PHE A 404 6.00 12.01 3.09
C PHE A 404 5.02 11.26 2.19
N THR A 405 4.31 10.26 2.69
CA THR A 405 3.38 9.46 1.89
C THR A 405 1.95 10.00 1.92
N VAL A 406 1.50 10.51 3.05
CA VAL A 406 0.14 11.03 3.28
C VAL A 406 -0.33 12.12 2.30
N PRO A 407 0.50 13.09 1.87
CA PRO A 407 0.07 14.12 0.94
C PRO A 407 -0.54 13.58 -0.35
N MET A 408 -0.02 12.46 -0.88
CA MET A 408 -0.49 11.80 -2.09
C MET A 408 -1.86 11.13 -1.89
N ASN A 409 -2.15 10.66 -0.67
CA ASN A 409 -3.48 10.14 -0.33
C ASN A 409 -4.51 11.27 -0.16
N LEU A 410 -4.14 12.36 0.51
CA LEU A 410 -5.00 13.54 0.71
C LEU A 410 -5.44 14.16 -0.62
N SER A 411 -4.55 14.18 -1.62
CA SER A 411 -4.81 14.74 -2.94
C SER A 411 -5.35 13.74 -3.96
N GLY A 412 -5.19 12.42 -3.69
CA GLY A 412 -5.63 11.35 -4.59
C GLY A 412 -4.72 11.13 -5.81
N ILE A 413 -3.50 11.71 -5.83
CA ILE A 413 -2.53 11.55 -6.93
C ILE A 413 -1.81 10.20 -6.84
N PRO A 414 -1.33 9.62 -7.97
CA PRO A 414 -0.56 8.39 -7.96
C PRO A 414 0.86 8.65 -7.44
N ALA A 415 1.46 7.63 -6.83
CA ALA A 415 2.85 7.67 -6.39
C ALA A 415 3.46 6.26 -6.35
N ILE A 416 4.76 6.18 -6.64
CA ILE A 416 5.52 4.94 -6.65
C ILE A 416 6.77 5.07 -5.78
N ASN A 417 7.00 4.08 -4.91
CA ASN A 417 8.29 3.90 -4.24
C ASN A 417 9.28 3.22 -5.16
N VAL A 418 10.51 3.72 -5.19
CA VAL A 418 11.65 3.16 -5.93
C VAL A 418 12.80 2.96 -4.95
N PRO A 419 13.39 1.76 -4.81
CA PRO A 419 14.56 1.53 -3.96
C PRO A 419 15.80 2.12 -4.64
N LEU A 420 16.35 3.20 -4.10
CA LEU A 420 17.46 3.94 -4.70
C LEU A 420 18.78 3.87 -3.91
N GLY A 421 18.79 3.20 -2.76
CA GLY A 421 20.02 3.08 -1.97
C GLY A 421 19.92 2.13 -0.80
N TYR A 422 21.05 1.96 -0.14
CA TYR A 422 21.18 1.25 1.12
C TYR A 422 21.88 2.13 2.15
N SER A 423 21.51 1.95 3.41
CA SER A 423 22.23 2.52 4.54
C SER A 423 23.60 1.85 4.71
N LYS A 424 24.45 2.41 5.56
CA LYS A 424 25.75 1.81 5.94
C LYS A 424 25.59 0.44 6.60
N THR A 425 24.43 0.16 7.17
CA THR A 425 24.09 -1.13 7.80
C THR A 425 23.41 -2.09 6.82
N GLY A 426 23.25 -1.73 5.55
CA GLY A 426 22.61 -2.56 4.54
C GLY A 426 21.08 -2.51 4.50
N LEU A 427 20.44 -1.62 5.25
CA LEU A 427 19.00 -1.43 5.21
C LEU A 427 18.60 -0.61 3.98
N PRO A 428 17.51 -0.96 3.26
CA PRO A 428 17.13 -0.28 2.05
C PRO A 428 16.59 1.13 2.30
N ILE A 429 16.80 2.02 1.33
CA ILE A 429 16.29 3.39 1.32
C ILE A 429 15.48 3.59 0.05
N GLY A 430 14.18 3.84 0.23
CA GLY A 430 13.26 4.14 -0.86
C GLY A 430 13.01 5.63 -1.01
N MET A 431 12.95 6.04 -2.28
CA MET A 431 12.47 7.37 -2.70
C MET A 431 11.16 7.20 -3.44
N GLN A 432 10.30 8.23 -3.41
CA GLN A 432 9.06 8.18 -4.16
C GLN A 432 8.99 9.26 -5.24
N PHE A 433 8.37 8.89 -6.35
CA PHE A 433 7.86 9.82 -7.34
C PHE A 433 6.34 9.87 -7.25
N ALA A 434 5.79 11.07 -7.42
CA ALA A 434 4.37 11.26 -7.63
C ALA A 434 4.13 12.04 -8.92
N SER A 435 3.02 11.79 -9.60
CA SER A 435 2.61 12.53 -10.79
C SER A 435 1.20 13.09 -10.63
N ASN A 436 0.75 13.88 -11.60
CA ASN A 436 -0.63 14.32 -11.62
C ASN A 436 -1.57 13.12 -11.79
N ARG A 437 -2.84 13.28 -11.41
CA ARG A 437 -3.85 12.20 -11.54
C ARG A 437 -3.88 11.66 -12.95
N PHE A 438 -3.97 10.33 -13.03
CA PHE A 438 -4.05 9.57 -14.27
C PHE A 438 -2.81 9.65 -15.18
N ASN A 439 -1.67 10.09 -14.64
CA ASN A 439 -0.37 10.10 -15.31
C ASN A 439 0.60 9.07 -14.73
N GLU A 440 0.12 7.85 -14.50
CA GLU A 440 0.97 6.74 -14.02
C GLU A 440 2.06 6.37 -15.04
N ASP A 441 1.84 6.65 -16.34
CA ASP A 441 2.81 6.50 -17.42
C ASP A 441 4.14 7.20 -17.09
N LYS A 442 4.09 8.43 -16.57
CA LYS A 442 5.28 9.20 -16.18
C LYS A 442 6.06 8.51 -15.05
N LEU A 443 5.32 7.88 -14.10
CA LEU A 443 5.94 7.10 -13.03
C LEU A 443 6.65 5.85 -13.58
N PHE A 444 6.05 5.17 -14.53
CA PHE A 444 6.66 4.00 -15.16
C PHE A 444 7.87 4.39 -16.03
N SER A 445 7.79 5.50 -16.76
CA SER A 445 8.89 6.00 -17.60
C SER A 445 10.12 6.34 -16.77
N ILE A 446 9.98 7.04 -15.64
CA ILE A 446 11.12 7.35 -14.77
C ILE A 446 11.71 6.10 -14.11
N CYS A 447 10.88 5.12 -13.72
CA CYS A 447 11.36 3.86 -13.17
C CYS A 447 12.13 3.04 -14.20
N SER A 448 11.62 2.92 -15.43
CA SER A 448 12.33 2.26 -16.55
C SER A 448 13.69 2.93 -16.83
N PHE A 449 13.73 4.27 -16.85
CA PHE A 449 14.97 5.03 -17.00
C PHE A 449 15.97 4.70 -15.87
N LEU A 450 15.51 4.60 -14.62
CA LEU A 450 16.38 4.28 -13.48
C LEU A 450 16.92 2.85 -13.55
N GLU A 451 16.09 1.88 -13.98
CA GLU A 451 16.54 0.50 -14.22
C GLU A 451 17.61 0.42 -15.31
N SER A 452 17.37 1.05 -16.48
CA SER A 452 18.33 1.05 -17.61
C SER A 452 19.67 1.70 -17.27
N HIS A 453 19.70 2.56 -16.24
CA HIS A 453 20.92 3.20 -15.73
C HIS A 453 21.50 2.54 -14.47
N ASN A 454 21.03 1.34 -14.09
CA ASN A 454 21.47 0.58 -12.91
C ASN A 454 21.42 1.41 -11.61
N ARG A 455 20.37 2.22 -11.46
CA ARG A 455 20.16 3.04 -10.25
C ARG A 455 19.21 2.40 -9.24
N VAL A 456 18.46 1.39 -9.65
CA VAL A 456 17.57 0.63 -8.76
C VAL A 456 18.38 -0.43 -8.04
N THR A 457 18.14 -0.57 -6.73
CA THR A 457 18.91 -1.44 -5.83
C THR A 457 18.04 -2.61 -5.33
N ILE A 458 17.53 -3.43 -6.27
CA ILE A 458 16.72 -4.63 -5.99
C ILE A 458 17.58 -5.89 -5.94
#